data_b99292b0b0255b494e472a90bff54e7b
#
_entry.id   b99292b0b0255b494e472a90bff54e7b
#
_cell.length_a   1.000
_cell.length_b   1.000
_cell.length_c   1.000
_cell.angle_alpha   90.00
_cell.angle_beta   90.00
_cell.angle_gamma   90.00
#
_symmetry.space_group_name_H-M   'P 1'
#
loop_
_entity.id
_entity.type
_entity.pdbx_description
1 polymer ?
#
loop_
_entity_poly.entity_id
_entity_poly.type
_entity_poly.pdbx_seq_one_letter_code
_entity_poly.pdbx_strand_id
1 'polypeptide(L)'
;MDILILGPGCAKCHELDKRTREVVQELGLDASVEYIQDLNRIIECGILTTPGLVVNGKTVCSGHVPSKDEITRILTSVADQTENVSS
;
A
#
# COMPACT_ATOMS: atom_id res chain seq x y z
N MET A 1 -9.77 4.28 4.10
CA MET A 1 -8.50 4.26 3.34
C MET A 1 -8.40 2.95 2.60
N ASP A 2 -8.22 3.00 1.31
CA ASP A 2 -8.09 1.80 0.48
C ASP A 2 -6.62 1.57 0.14
N ILE A 3 -6.10 0.42 0.55
CA ILE A 3 -4.71 0.07 0.35
C ILE A 3 -4.63 -1.18 -0.52
N LEU A 4 -3.85 -1.11 -1.60
CA LEU A 4 -3.63 -2.24 -2.50
C LEU A 4 -2.16 -2.59 -2.52
N ILE A 5 -1.87 -3.89 -2.34
CA ILE A 5 -0.51 -4.42 -2.55
C ILE A 5 -0.55 -5.19 -3.87
N LEU A 6 0.30 -4.80 -4.81
CA LEU A 6 0.31 -5.36 -6.16
C LEU A 6 1.57 -6.17 -6.40
N GLY A 7 1.42 -7.43 -6.73
CA GLY A 7 2.55 -8.28 -7.04
C GLY A 7 2.15 -9.72 -7.31
N PRO A 8 2.95 -10.46 -8.10
CA PRO A 8 2.60 -11.82 -8.52
C PRO A 8 2.79 -12.91 -7.46
N GLY A 9 3.08 -12.53 -6.21
CA GLY A 9 3.20 -13.50 -5.12
C GLY A 9 4.63 -13.88 -4.76
N CYS A 10 5.60 -13.07 -5.14
CA CYS A 10 7.00 -13.30 -4.76
C CYS A 10 7.22 -12.96 -3.28
N ALA A 11 8.39 -13.35 -2.75
CA ALA A 11 8.72 -13.13 -1.35
C ALA A 11 8.63 -11.65 -0.96
N LYS A 12 9.09 -10.74 -1.83
CA LYS A 12 9.02 -9.31 -1.58
C LYS A 12 7.59 -8.82 -1.52
N CYS A 13 6.72 -9.36 -2.36
CA CYS A 13 5.31 -8.99 -2.37
C CYS A 13 4.63 -9.38 -1.07
N HIS A 14 4.90 -10.58 -0.59
CA HIS A 14 4.38 -11.06 0.70
C HIS A 14 4.89 -10.22 1.85
N GLU A 15 6.15 -9.84 1.80
CA GLU A 15 6.76 -9.02 2.84
C GLU A 15 6.12 -7.63 2.90
N LEU A 16 5.87 -7.02 1.75
CA LEU A 16 5.17 -5.73 1.69
C LEU A 16 3.76 -5.85 2.25
N ASP A 17 3.03 -6.89 1.88
CA ASP A 17 1.68 -7.14 2.39
C ASP A 17 1.71 -7.24 3.92
N LYS A 18 2.61 -8.05 4.46
CA LYS A 18 2.73 -8.26 5.89
C LYS A 18 3.05 -6.95 6.62
N ARG A 19 4.05 -6.21 6.15
CA ARG A 19 4.44 -4.95 6.76
C ARG A 19 3.32 -3.92 6.75
N THR A 20 2.61 -3.83 5.63
CA THR A 20 1.52 -2.88 5.49
C THR A 20 0.39 -3.20 6.47
N ARG A 21 0.01 -4.47 6.58
CA ARG A 21 -1.03 -4.88 7.52
C ARG A 21 -0.62 -4.65 8.96
N GLU A 22 0.65 -4.89 9.30
CA GLU A 22 1.17 -4.62 10.63
C GLU A 22 1.09 -3.14 10.99
N VAL A 23 1.48 -2.27 10.06
CA VAL A 23 1.42 -0.82 10.28
C VAL A 23 -0.02 -0.35 10.45
N VAL A 24 -0.93 -0.83 9.61
CA VAL A 24 -2.36 -0.49 9.72
C VAL A 24 -2.89 -0.87 11.09
N GLN A 25 -2.52 -2.04 11.59
CA GLN A 25 -2.95 -2.50 12.90
C GLN A 25 -2.33 -1.68 14.03
N GLU A 26 -1.05 -1.38 13.93
CA GLU A 26 -0.33 -0.60 14.95
C GLU A 26 -0.85 0.82 15.06
N LEU A 27 -1.21 1.43 13.93
CA LEU A 27 -1.74 2.80 13.91
C LEU A 27 -3.24 2.84 14.19
N GLY A 28 -3.91 1.68 14.23
CA GLY A 28 -5.34 1.63 14.44
C GLY A 28 -6.15 2.29 13.33
N LEU A 29 -5.67 2.21 12.10
CA LEU A 29 -6.33 2.84 10.96
C LEU A 29 -7.55 2.04 10.51
N ASP A 30 -8.61 2.75 10.14
CA ASP A 30 -9.76 2.16 9.48
C ASP A 30 -9.44 2.05 7.99
N ALA A 31 -8.75 0.99 7.62
CA ALA A 31 -8.23 0.80 6.28
C ALA A 31 -8.56 -0.59 5.75
N SER A 32 -8.84 -0.66 4.45
CA SER A 32 -9.03 -1.90 3.72
C SER A 32 -7.74 -2.25 3.00
N VAL A 33 -7.18 -3.43 3.24
CA VAL A 33 -5.93 -3.87 2.61
C VAL A 33 -6.23 -5.07 1.74
N GLU A 34 -5.92 -4.97 0.45
CA GLU A 34 -6.13 -6.05 -0.50
C GLU A 34 -4.80 -6.37 -1.19
N TYR A 35 -4.49 -7.66 -1.32
CA TYR A 35 -3.31 -8.14 -2.02
C TYR A 35 -3.74 -8.64 -3.40
N ILE A 36 -3.29 -7.95 -4.45
CA ILE A 36 -3.68 -8.24 -5.83
C ILE A 36 -2.52 -8.91 -6.55
N GLN A 37 -2.74 -10.15 -7.01
CA GLN A 37 -1.73 -10.95 -7.70
C GLN A 37 -2.00 -11.07 -9.20
N ASP A 38 -3.16 -10.64 -9.66
CA ASP A 38 -3.54 -10.71 -11.07
C ASP A 38 -2.74 -9.69 -11.88
N LEU A 39 -1.93 -10.18 -12.82
CA LEU A 39 -1.07 -9.33 -13.65
C LEU A 39 -1.86 -8.30 -14.46
N ASN A 40 -3.04 -8.67 -14.94
CA ASN A 40 -3.87 -7.72 -15.71
C ASN A 40 -4.30 -6.54 -14.85
N ARG A 41 -4.69 -6.80 -13.61
CA ARG A 41 -5.07 -5.73 -12.68
C ARG A 41 -3.87 -4.88 -12.31
N ILE A 42 -2.70 -5.49 -12.15
CA ILE A 42 -1.46 -4.76 -11.85
C ILE A 42 -1.12 -3.80 -12.98
N ILE A 43 -1.23 -4.26 -14.21
CA ILE A 43 -0.98 -3.44 -15.40
C ILE A 43 -2.00 -2.30 -15.49
N GLU A 44 -3.28 -2.59 -15.21
CA GLU A 44 -4.33 -1.58 -15.22
C GLU A 44 -4.08 -0.47 -14.21
N CYS A 45 -3.42 -0.78 -13.09
CA CYS A 45 -3.04 0.21 -12.08
C CYS A 45 -1.83 1.05 -12.50
N GLY A 46 -1.22 0.74 -13.65
CA GLY A 46 -0.05 1.48 -14.13
C GLY A 46 1.26 1.09 -13.46
N ILE A 47 1.29 -0.05 -12.78
CA ILE A 47 2.51 -0.53 -12.10
C ILE A 47 3.34 -1.35 -13.08
N LEU A 48 4.55 -0.89 -13.36
CA LEU A 48 5.48 -1.58 -14.25
C LEU A 48 6.50 -2.42 -13.49
N THR A 49 6.71 -2.13 -12.20
CA THR A 49 7.64 -2.89 -11.36
C THR A 49 6.91 -3.32 -10.09
N THR A 50 7.18 -4.54 -9.63
CA THR A 50 6.56 -5.08 -8.42
C THR A 50 7.62 -5.34 -7.35
N PRO A 51 7.26 -5.31 -6.08
CA PRO A 51 5.91 -5.05 -5.56
C PRO A 51 5.51 -3.58 -5.63
N GLY A 52 4.19 -3.31 -5.65
CA GLY A 52 3.67 -1.96 -5.66
C GLY A 52 2.73 -1.71 -4.50
N LEU A 53 2.75 -0.50 -3.98
CA LEU A 53 1.84 -0.07 -2.91
C LEU A 53 1.00 1.10 -3.42
N VAL A 54 -0.32 0.91 -3.39
CA VAL A 54 -1.28 1.92 -3.83
C VAL A 54 -2.17 2.28 -2.65
N VAL A 55 -2.31 3.56 -2.38
CA VAL A 55 -3.16 4.06 -1.29
C VAL A 55 -4.15 5.06 -1.87
N ASN A 56 -5.45 4.78 -1.70
CA ASN A 56 -6.54 5.62 -2.21
C ASN A 56 -6.39 5.91 -3.71
N GLY A 57 -6.01 4.90 -4.48
CA GLY A 57 -5.87 5.02 -5.94
C GLY A 57 -4.57 5.67 -6.40
N LYS A 58 -3.68 6.02 -5.49
CA LYS A 58 -2.41 6.66 -5.82
C LYS A 58 -1.25 5.72 -5.51
N THR A 59 -0.36 5.50 -6.48
CA THR A 59 0.84 4.70 -6.29
C THR A 59 1.82 5.49 -5.41
N VAL A 60 2.14 4.94 -4.24
CA VAL A 60 3.05 5.60 -3.29
C VAL A 60 4.42 4.94 -3.24
N CYS A 61 4.52 3.69 -3.73
CA CYS A 61 5.79 2.98 -3.77
C CYS A 61 5.71 1.88 -4.83
N SER A 62 6.80 1.65 -5.55
CA SER A 62 6.88 0.54 -6.51
C SER A 62 8.32 0.10 -6.70
N GLY A 63 8.50 -1.20 -6.99
CA GLY A 63 9.79 -1.77 -7.31
C GLY A 63 10.65 -2.16 -6.12
N HIS A 64 10.23 -1.86 -4.88
CA HIS A 64 10.95 -2.27 -3.68
C HIS A 64 10.00 -2.37 -2.49
N VAL A 65 10.50 -2.96 -1.39
CA VAL A 65 9.72 -3.08 -0.15
C VAL A 65 10.16 -1.97 0.79
N PRO A 66 9.29 -0.99 1.07
CA PRO A 66 9.64 0.06 2.02
C PRO A 66 9.72 -0.50 3.44
N SER A 67 10.48 0.16 4.29
CA SER A 67 10.54 -0.20 5.71
C SER A 67 9.23 0.12 6.40
N LYS A 68 9.02 -0.46 7.60
CA LYS A 68 7.82 -0.15 8.38
C LYS A 68 7.74 1.33 8.71
N ASP A 69 8.87 1.97 8.94
CA ASP A 69 8.92 3.41 9.22
C ASP A 69 8.44 4.23 8.01
N GLU A 70 8.86 3.84 6.81
CA GLU A 70 8.42 4.50 5.59
C GLU A 70 6.92 4.32 5.38
N ILE A 71 6.42 3.09 5.57
CA ILE A 71 5.00 2.79 5.42
C ILE A 71 4.19 3.61 6.44
N THR A 72 4.65 3.65 7.68
CA THR A 72 4.02 4.44 8.74
C THR A 72 3.91 5.91 8.33
N ARG A 73 4.99 6.45 7.79
CA ARG A 73 5.03 7.84 7.37
C ARG A 73 4.06 8.11 6.22
N ILE A 74 4.03 7.20 5.23
CA ILE A 74 3.14 7.31 4.08
C ILE A 74 1.68 7.29 4.52
N LEU A 75 1.31 6.30 5.33
CA LEU A 75 -0.08 6.14 5.76
C LEU A 75 -0.52 7.26 6.69
N THR A 76 0.37 7.74 7.55
CA THR A 76 0.08 8.88 8.42
C THR A 76 -0.16 10.14 7.60
N SER A 77 0.65 10.36 6.58
CA SER A 77 0.50 11.52 5.70
C SER A 77 -0.83 11.48 4.94
N VAL A 78 -1.22 10.30 4.44
CA VAL A 78 -2.49 10.13 3.72
C VAL A 78 -3.67 10.37 4.66
N ALA A 79 -3.59 9.84 5.89
CA ALA A 79 -4.64 10.04 6.88
C ALA A 79 -4.81 11.52 7.23
N ASP A 80 -3.70 12.24 7.39
CA ASP A 80 -3.73 13.67 7.64
C ASP A 80 -4.37 14.44 6.50
N GLN A 81 -4.03 14.08 5.26
CA GLN A 81 -4.63 14.71 4.08
C GLN A 81 -6.13 14.47 4.01
N THR A 82 -6.58 13.27 4.37
CA THR A 82 -7.99 12.93 4.39
C THR A 82 -8.72 13.79 5.43
N GLU A 83 -8.14 13.96 6.61
CA GLU A 83 -8.72 14.81 7.65
C GLU A 83 -8.82 16.26 7.20
N ASN A 84 -7.78 16.76 6.54
CA ASN A 84 -7.78 18.14 6.03
C ASN A 84 -8.85 18.35 4.98
N VAL A 85 -9.09 17.35 4.13
CA VAL A 85 -10.12 17.44 3.10
C VAL A 85 -11.52 17.46 3.72
N SER A 86 -11.72 16.70 4.79
CA SER A 86 -13.03 16.64 5.43
C SER A 86 -13.34 17.82 6.30
N SER A 87 -12.38 18.61 6.63
CA SER A 87 -12.57 19.80 7.45
C SER A 87 -12.70 21.05 6.61
#